data_4f997ee8b21d89787c392dcdfb4603b4
#
_entry.id   4f997ee8b21d89787c392dcdfb4603b4
#
_cell.length_a   1.000
_cell.length_b   1.000
_cell.length_c   1.000
_cell.angle_alpha   90.00
_cell.angle_beta   90.00
_cell.angle_gamma   90.00
#
_symmetry.space_group_name_H-M   'P 1'
#
loop_
_entity.id
_entity.type
_entity.pdbx_description
1 polymer ?
#
loop_
_entity_poly.entity_id
_entity_poly.type
_entity_poly.pdbx_seq_one_letter_code
_entity_poly.pdbx_strand_id
1 'polypeptide(L)'
;MTASIFSGRCIIVTEIIEMFSFPFIVRAFAVGIMVSLCASRLGVGLVLRRFSMIGDGLSHVGYGALAVAAALHVSTPLYVSIPIVIAAAFLLLRLGGKSGAAGDSAIGMISSGALAVGTIIIALTTNSNADITAYMFGSIYALSDTDVWLCAALFVIVAVLFILFYNRIFAVTFDENFSRSAGININIYNIAMALLTAVTVVIGMTLMGALLISALVIFPPVTAMRVCRSFRKVMVCAAIIGVAGLIAGLLASYFLSTPPGASIVASNVVIYFAFSLFSSLRRAVSKR
;
A
#
# COMPACT_ATOMS: atom_id res chain seq x y z
N MET A 1 -4.62 16.91 41.33
CA MET A 1 -4.09 16.03 40.25
C MET A 1 -5.17 15.59 39.27
N THR A 2 -6.44 15.53 39.61
CA THR A 2 -7.57 15.15 38.73
C THR A 2 -8.03 16.27 37.78
N ALA A 3 -7.90 17.54 38.12
CA ALA A 3 -8.32 18.68 37.29
C ALA A 3 -7.44 18.91 36.06
N SER A 4 -6.14 18.62 36.11
CA SER A 4 -5.22 18.80 34.99
C SER A 4 -5.42 17.73 33.88
N ILE A 5 -5.89 16.53 34.25
CA ILE A 5 -6.17 15.45 33.30
C ILE A 5 -7.47 15.74 32.53
N PHE A 6 -8.46 16.37 33.17
CA PHE A 6 -9.72 16.75 32.52
C PHE A 6 -9.53 17.93 31.56
N SER A 7 -8.67 18.91 31.89
CA SER A 7 -8.31 20.03 31.00
C SER A 7 -7.59 19.56 29.74
N GLY A 8 -6.62 18.64 29.86
CA GLY A 8 -5.89 18.09 28.74
C GLY A 8 -6.76 17.27 27.78
N ARG A 9 -7.74 16.49 28.30
CA ARG A 9 -8.67 15.74 27.45
C ARG A 9 -9.61 16.66 26.67
N CYS A 10 -10.07 17.77 27.26
CA CYS A 10 -10.94 18.72 26.58
C CYS A 10 -10.18 19.41 25.44
N ILE A 11 -8.91 19.77 25.64
CA ILE A 11 -8.06 20.40 24.62
C ILE A 11 -7.84 19.44 23.44
N ILE A 12 -7.46 18.20 23.68
CA ILE A 12 -7.22 17.20 22.61
C ILE A 12 -8.50 16.93 21.80
N VAL A 13 -9.66 16.83 22.44
CA VAL A 13 -10.93 16.63 21.74
C VAL A 13 -11.30 17.85 20.88
N THR A 14 -11.06 19.04 21.37
CA THR A 14 -11.31 20.27 20.61
C THR A 14 -10.38 20.37 19.40
N GLU A 15 -9.10 20.09 19.56
CA GLU A 15 -8.12 20.06 18.46
C GLU A 15 -8.45 19.00 17.41
N ILE A 16 -8.93 17.81 17.81
CA ILE A 16 -9.38 16.78 16.86
C ILE A 16 -10.62 17.26 16.09
N ILE A 17 -11.58 17.92 16.74
CA ILE A 17 -12.76 18.46 16.07
C ILE A 17 -12.36 19.58 15.09
N GLU A 18 -11.46 20.48 15.49
CA GLU A 18 -10.91 21.51 14.62
C GLU A 18 -10.16 20.90 13.43
N MET A 19 -9.39 19.84 13.64
CA MET A 19 -8.71 19.12 12.57
C MET A 19 -9.68 18.65 11.48
N PHE A 20 -10.83 18.06 11.86
CA PHE A 20 -11.84 17.60 10.91
C PHE A 20 -12.68 18.74 10.28
N SER A 21 -12.55 19.98 10.73
CA SER A 21 -13.16 21.13 10.06
C SER A 21 -12.43 21.52 8.76
N PHE A 22 -11.19 21.06 8.58
CA PHE A 22 -10.41 21.31 7.36
C PHE A 22 -10.75 20.30 6.26
N PRO A 23 -11.30 20.73 5.09
CA PRO A 23 -11.71 19.82 4.02
C PRO A 23 -10.58 18.94 3.49
N PHE A 24 -9.33 19.44 3.44
CA PHE A 24 -8.18 18.68 2.96
C PHE A 24 -7.84 17.49 3.88
N ILE A 25 -8.05 17.61 5.18
CA ILE A 25 -7.84 16.53 6.14
C ILE A 25 -8.91 15.46 5.96
N VAL A 26 -10.17 15.84 5.79
CA VAL A 26 -11.25 14.89 5.54
C VAL A 26 -10.99 14.09 4.25
N ARG A 27 -10.53 14.76 3.19
CA ARG A 27 -10.12 14.08 1.95
C ARG A 27 -8.95 13.12 2.19
N ALA A 28 -7.94 13.53 2.95
CA ALA A 28 -6.78 12.71 3.29
C ALA A 28 -7.20 11.42 4.04
N PHE A 29 -8.10 11.53 5.02
CA PHE A 29 -8.65 10.36 5.72
C PHE A 29 -9.47 9.47 4.79
N ALA A 30 -10.37 10.04 3.99
CA ALA A 30 -11.22 9.27 3.07
C ALA A 30 -10.40 8.49 2.05
N VAL A 31 -9.50 9.17 1.33
CA VAL A 31 -8.61 8.55 0.34
C VAL A 31 -7.68 7.54 1.01
N GLY A 32 -7.08 7.93 2.14
CA GLY A 32 -6.20 7.07 2.92
C GLY A 32 -6.84 5.76 3.33
N ILE A 33 -8.05 5.80 3.87
CA ILE A 33 -8.80 4.61 4.29
C ILE A 33 -9.10 3.72 3.06
N MET A 34 -9.58 4.30 1.96
CA MET A 34 -9.88 3.54 0.74
C MET A 34 -8.63 2.86 0.17
N VAL A 35 -7.53 3.59 0.03
CA VAL A 35 -6.26 3.04 -0.47
C VAL A 35 -5.70 2.00 0.50
N SER A 36 -5.73 2.24 1.82
CA SER A 36 -5.27 1.28 2.83
C SER A 36 -6.07 -0.02 2.79
N LEU A 37 -7.39 0.05 2.62
CA LEU A 37 -8.25 -1.12 2.46
C LEU A 37 -7.96 -1.92 1.18
N CYS A 38 -7.67 -1.24 0.07
CA CYS A 38 -7.27 -1.90 -1.18
C CYS A 38 -5.89 -2.54 -1.04
N ALA A 39 -4.90 -1.77 -0.60
CA ALA A 39 -3.52 -2.20 -0.48
C ALA A 39 -3.36 -3.38 0.49
N SER A 40 -3.99 -3.32 1.67
CA SER A 40 -3.92 -4.40 2.66
C SER A 40 -4.55 -5.70 2.18
N ARG A 41 -5.68 -5.65 1.45
CA ARG A 41 -6.33 -6.86 0.90
C ARG A 41 -5.54 -7.48 -0.24
N LEU A 42 -5.07 -6.66 -1.19
CA LEU A 42 -4.18 -7.12 -2.27
C LEU A 42 -2.88 -7.67 -1.69
N GLY A 43 -2.32 -7.00 -0.70
CA GLY A 43 -1.11 -7.41 0.01
C GLY A 43 -1.23 -8.78 0.67
N VAL A 44 -2.39 -9.16 1.22
CA VAL A 44 -2.59 -10.53 1.76
C VAL A 44 -2.35 -11.60 0.69
N GLY A 45 -2.93 -11.40 -0.51
CA GLY A 45 -2.72 -12.33 -1.62
C GLY A 45 -1.27 -12.40 -2.08
N LEU A 46 -0.60 -11.25 -2.17
CA LEU A 46 0.80 -11.15 -2.59
C LEU A 46 1.76 -11.77 -1.57
N VAL A 47 1.61 -11.44 -0.28
CA VAL A 47 2.49 -11.93 0.79
C VAL A 47 2.36 -13.44 0.98
N LEU A 48 1.13 -14.00 0.92
CA LEU A 48 0.90 -15.45 1.01
C LEU A 48 1.54 -16.20 -0.15
N ARG A 49 1.61 -15.60 -1.32
CA ARG A 49 2.27 -16.16 -2.51
C ARG A 49 3.77 -15.89 -2.55
N ARG A 50 4.36 -15.35 -1.48
CA ARG A 50 5.78 -14.97 -1.36
C ARG A 50 6.22 -13.87 -2.33
N PHE A 51 5.29 -13.03 -2.77
CA PHE A 51 5.54 -11.86 -3.62
C PHE A 51 5.54 -10.55 -2.81
N SER A 52 6.01 -10.58 -1.57
CA SER A 52 5.97 -9.42 -0.67
C SER A 52 6.70 -8.19 -1.21
N MET A 53 7.77 -8.38 -1.98
CA MET A 53 8.57 -7.30 -2.55
C MET A 53 7.96 -6.67 -3.82
N ILE A 54 6.90 -7.26 -4.41
CA ILE A 54 6.29 -6.71 -5.64
C ILE A 54 5.71 -5.32 -5.41
N GLY A 55 5.10 -5.05 -4.24
CA GLY A 55 4.55 -3.73 -3.94
C GLY A 55 5.61 -2.64 -3.99
N ASP A 56 6.78 -2.91 -3.41
CA ASP A 56 7.94 -2.01 -3.42
C ASP A 56 8.51 -1.87 -4.84
N GLY A 57 8.74 -2.99 -5.52
CA GLY A 57 9.22 -2.99 -6.91
C GLY A 57 8.33 -2.18 -7.84
N LEU A 58 7.00 -2.34 -7.74
CA LEU A 58 6.04 -1.60 -8.57
C LEU A 58 6.00 -0.11 -8.23
N SER A 59 6.21 0.29 -6.97
CA SER A 59 6.26 1.71 -6.61
C SER A 59 7.48 2.40 -7.20
N HIS A 60 8.62 1.74 -7.24
CA HIS A 60 9.83 2.28 -7.90
C HIS A 60 9.71 2.30 -9.42
N VAL A 61 9.11 1.29 -10.03
CA VAL A 61 8.77 1.33 -11.48
C VAL A 61 7.77 2.45 -11.76
N GLY A 62 6.79 2.64 -10.90
CA GLY A 62 5.84 3.73 -11.00
C GLY A 62 6.50 5.10 -10.94
N TYR A 63 7.47 5.28 -10.04
CA TYR A 63 8.29 6.48 -10.00
C TYR A 63 9.04 6.72 -11.33
N GLY A 64 9.68 5.68 -11.87
CA GLY A 64 10.33 5.76 -13.17
C GLY A 64 9.36 6.10 -14.31
N ALA A 65 8.16 5.53 -14.28
CA ALA A 65 7.10 5.82 -15.26
C ALA A 65 6.59 7.26 -15.17
N LEU A 66 6.44 7.80 -13.96
CA LEU A 66 6.11 9.22 -13.74
C LEU A 66 7.22 10.15 -14.24
N ALA A 67 8.48 9.77 -14.02
CA ALA A 67 9.63 10.53 -14.54
C ALA A 67 9.61 10.59 -16.09
N VAL A 68 9.29 9.48 -16.76
CA VAL A 68 9.10 9.44 -18.22
C VAL A 68 7.93 10.33 -18.64
N ALA A 69 6.81 10.29 -17.94
CA ALA A 69 5.66 11.14 -18.24
C ALA A 69 5.97 12.63 -18.09
N ALA A 70 6.74 12.99 -17.06
CA ALA A 70 7.22 14.37 -16.85
C ALA A 70 8.16 14.83 -17.96
N ALA A 71 9.08 13.97 -18.39
CA ALA A 71 10.02 14.25 -19.49
C ALA A 71 9.29 14.46 -20.84
N LEU A 72 8.18 13.76 -21.05
CA LEU A 72 7.32 13.90 -22.22
C LEU A 72 6.36 15.08 -22.13
N HIS A 73 6.38 15.85 -21.04
CA HIS A 73 5.47 16.97 -20.77
C HIS A 73 3.98 16.60 -20.93
N VAL A 74 3.59 15.37 -20.54
CA VAL A 74 2.21 14.90 -20.62
C VAL A 74 1.37 15.53 -19.52
N SER A 75 0.23 16.15 -19.88
CA SER A 75 -0.65 16.86 -18.95
C SER A 75 -1.22 15.97 -17.84
N THR A 76 -1.40 14.67 -18.12
CA THR A 76 -1.91 13.67 -17.16
C THR A 76 -0.95 12.50 -17.05
N PRO A 77 0.01 12.54 -16.12
CA PRO A 77 1.06 11.50 -15.98
C PRO A 77 0.53 10.07 -15.80
N LEU A 78 -0.69 9.93 -15.26
CA LEU A 78 -1.34 8.62 -15.04
C LEU A 78 -1.53 7.83 -16.34
N TYR A 79 -1.81 8.48 -17.48
CA TYR A 79 -2.00 7.78 -18.75
C TYR A 79 -0.74 7.06 -19.24
N VAL A 80 0.44 7.57 -18.91
CA VAL A 80 1.73 6.94 -19.25
C VAL A 80 2.13 5.94 -18.17
N SER A 81 1.94 6.28 -16.90
CA SER A 81 2.39 5.47 -15.77
C SER A 81 1.62 4.17 -15.62
N ILE A 82 0.29 4.19 -15.78
CA ILE A 82 -0.54 2.99 -15.62
C ILE A 82 -0.13 1.86 -16.59
N PRO A 83 -0.01 2.06 -17.91
CA PRO A 83 0.40 1.00 -18.83
C PRO A 83 1.79 0.45 -18.53
N ILE A 84 2.75 1.31 -18.20
CA ILE A 84 4.12 0.90 -17.86
C ILE A 84 4.13 0.02 -16.61
N VAL A 85 3.44 0.44 -15.55
CA VAL A 85 3.40 -0.33 -14.28
C VAL A 85 2.59 -1.62 -14.43
N ILE A 86 1.53 -1.65 -15.25
CA ILE A 86 0.81 -2.89 -15.58
C ILE A 86 1.75 -3.87 -16.30
N ALA A 87 2.50 -3.42 -17.29
CA ALA A 87 3.46 -4.26 -17.99
C ALA A 87 4.55 -4.80 -17.04
N ALA A 88 5.06 -3.95 -16.15
CA ALA A 88 6.02 -4.33 -15.13
C ALA A 88 5.42 -5.32 -14.11
N ALA A 89 4.18 -5.11 -13.65
CA ALA A 89 3.50 -6.02 -12.73
C ALA A 89 3.35 -7.42 -13.33
N PHE A 90 2.97 -7.48 -14.60
CA PHE A 90 2.87 -8.74 -15.32
C PHE A 90 4.23 -9.44 -15.45
N LEU A 91 5.27 -8.68 -15.79
CA LEU A 91 6.65 -9.16 -15.90
C LEU A 91 7.15 -9.69 -14.55
N LEU A 92 6.99 -8.92 -13.47
CA LEU A 92 7.43 -9.28 -12.13
C LEU A 92 6.72 -10.54 -11.59
N LEU A 93 5.39 -10.65 -11.80
CA LEU A 93 4.65 -11.86 -11.41
C LEU A 93 5.08 -13.08 -12.21
N ARG A 94 5.40 -12.93 -13.49
CA ARG A 94 5.88 -14.03 -14.33
C ARG A 94 7.30 -14.47 -13.97
N LEU A 95 8.18 -13.53 -13.62
CA LEU A 95 9.56 -13.83 -13.22
C LEU A 95 9.61 -14.41 -11.80
N GLY A 96 8.86 -13.86 -10.86
CA GLY A 96 8.82 -14.29 -9.47
C GLY A 96 8.26 -15.71 -9.29
N GLY A 97 7.42 -16.20 -10.21
CA GLY A 97 6.83 -17.55 -10.14
C GLY A 97 7.80 -18.69 -10.50
N LYS A 98 8.97 -18.41 -11.06
CA LYS A 98 9.85 -19.46 -11.61
C LYS A 98 10.89 -20.01 -10.65
N SER A 99 11.33 -19.29 -9.62
CA SER A 99 12.27 -19.79 -8.61
C SER A 99 12.46 -18.76 -7.47
N GLY A 100 12.06 -19.09 -6.25
CA GLY A 100 12.10 -18.28 -5.03
C GLY A 100 13.16 -17.16 -4.96
N ALA A 101 14.44 -17.48 -4.79
CA ALA A 101 15.52 -16.48 -4.65
C ALA A 101 15.79 -15.68 -5.95
N ALA A 102 15.63 -16.28 -7.12
CA ALA A 102 15.83 -15.60 -8.41
C ALA A 102 14.68 -14.62 -8.69
N GLY A 103 13.48 -14.88 -8.18
CA GLY A 103 12.35 -13.96 -8.29
C GLY A 103 12.56 -12.68 -7.51
N ASP A 104 12.97 -12.77 -6.25
CA ASP A 104 13.24 -11.60 -5.40
C ASP A 104 14.41 -10.76 -5.93
N SER A 105 15.47 -11.43 -6.46
CA SER A 105 16.59 -10.73 -7.10
C SER A 105 16.16 -9.98 -8.37
N ALA A 106 15.30 -10.56 -9.19
CA ALA A 106 14.77 -9.91 -10.39
C ALA A 106 13.91 -8.67 -10.02
N ILE A 107 13.07 -8.78 -8.98
CA ILE A 107 12.31 -7.64 -8.47
C ILE A 107 13.26 -6.53 -8.00
N GLY A 108 14.29 -6.87 -7.22
CA GLY A 108 15.28 -5.91 -6.74
C GLY A 108 16.02 -5.19 -7.87
N MET A 109 16.46 -5.92 -8.91
CA MET A 109 17.15 -5.33 -10.07
C MET A 109 16.23 -4.39 -10.86
N ILE A 110 15.00 -4.80 -11.14
CA ILE A 110 14.01 -3.96 -11.86
C ILE A 110 13.67 -2.73 -11.04
N SER A 111 13.45 -2.89 -9.74
CA SER A 111 13.16 -1.80 -8.80
C SER A 111 14.28 -0.76 -8.78
N SER A 112 15.50 -1.20 -8.50
CA SER A 112 16.67 -0.31 -8.43
C SER A 112 16.98 0.35 -9.78
N GLY A 113 16.84 -0.40 -10.88
CA GLY A 113 17.04 0.11 -12.24
C GLY A 113 16.00 1.18 -12.60
N ALA A 114 14.73 0.94 -12.31
CA ALA A 114 13.66 1.90 -12.56
C ALA A 114 13.83 3.18 -11.72
N LEU A 115 14.23 3.04 -10.45
CA LEU A 115 14.51 4.19 -9.59
C LEU A 115 15.68 5.01 -10.12
N ALA A 116 16.79 4.36 -10.50
CA ALA A 116 17.97 5.02 -11.04
C ALA A 116 17.67 5.76 -12.36
N VAL A 117 17.01 5.10 -13.31
CA VAL A 117 16.62 5.70 -14.59
C VAL A 117 15.65 6.87 -14.36
N GLY A 118 14.63 6.70 -13.50
CA GLY A 118 13.70 7.75 -13.16
C GLY A 118 14.38 8.98 -12.55
N THR A 119 15.33 8.76 -11.62
CA THR A 119 16.09 9.84 -10.99
C THR A 119 16.94 10.60 -12.01
N ILE A 120 17.61 9.89 -12.94
CA ILE A 120 18.38 10.51 -14.02
C ILE A 120 17.48 11.36 -14.92
N ILE A 121 16.31 10.82 -15.32
CA ILE A 121 15.37 11.54 -16.16
C ILE A 121 14.90 12.83 -15.50
N ILE A 122 14.51 12.78 -14.21
CA ILE A 122 14.06 13.97 -13.48
C ILE A 122 15.22 14.98 -13.35
N ALA A 123 16.42 14.54 -13.01
CA ALA A 123 17.57 15.42 -12.88
C ALA A 123 17.90 16.16 -14.18
N LEU A 124 17.73 15.50 -15.34
CA LEU A 124 17.96 16.11 -16.65
C LEU A 124 16.81 17.02 -17.10
N THR A 125 15.59 16.80 -16.62
CA THR A 125 14.40 17.51 -17.11
C THR A 125 14.01 18.71 -16.24
N THR A 126 14.16 18.63 -14.91
CA THR A 126 13.57 19.60 -13.98
C THR A 126 14.58 20.49 -13.25
N ASN A 127 15.88 20.25 -13.36
CA ASN A 127 16.94 20.98 -12.62
C ASN A 127 16.75 21.06 -11.09
N SER A 128 15.88 20.28 -10.50
CA SER A 128 15.48 20.37 -9.08
C SER A 128 15.44 19.00 -8.41
N ASN A 129 16.30 18.79 -7.40
CA ASN A 129 16.26 17.59 -6.55
C ASN A 129 15.04 17.56 -5.61
N ALA A 130 14.28 18.64 -5.53
CA ALA A 130 13.11 18.75 -4.63
C ALA A 130 11.95 17.83 -5.05
N ASP A 131 11.80 17.55 -6.35
CA ASP A 131 10.68 16.76 -6.86
C ASP A 131 10.80 15.27 -6.51
N ILE A 132 12.02 14.75 -6.31
CA ILE A 132 12.25 13.34 -5.96
C ILE A 132 11.65 13.01 -4.58
N THR A 133 11.88 13.88 -3.60
CA THR A 133 11.33 13.71 -2.25
C THR A 133 9.81 13.81 -2.23
N ALA A 134 9.24 14.68 -3.03
CA ALA A 134 7.78 14.83 -3.15
C ALA A 134 7.12 13.54 -3.70
N TYR A 135 7.71 12.89 -4.69
CA TYR A 135 7.20 11.61 -5.22
C TYR A 135 7.38 10.44 -4.25
N MET A 136 8.45 10.41 -3.46
CA MET A 136 8.69 9.34 -2.49
C MET A 136 7.77 9.41 -1.28
N PHE A 137 7.55 10.61 -0.73
CA PHE A 137 6.76 10.82 0.49
C PHE A 137 5.32 11.23 0.21
N GLY A 138 5.01 11.71 -1.01
CA GLY A 138 3.69 12.16 -1.41
C GLY A 138 3.24 13.43 -0.72
N SER A 139 2.05 13.89 -1.07
CA SER A 139 1.39 15.03 -0.43
C SER A 139 -0.09 14.70 -0.21
N ILE A 140 -0.36 13.85 0.78
CA ILE A 140 -1.73 13.41 1.10
C ILE A 140 -2.69 14.56 1.44
N TYR A 141 -2.15 15.75 1.75
CA TYR A 141 -2.96 16.94 2.03
C TYR A 141 -3.27 17.79 0.79
N ALA A 142 -2.65 17.50 -0.36
CA ALA A 142 -2.87 18.23 -1.61
C ALA A 142 -3.90 17.56 -2.54
N LEU A 143 -4.77 16.68 -1.99
CA LEU A 143 -5.76 15.91 -2.74
C LEU A 143 -6.91 16.79 -3.25
N SER A 144 -7.26 16.59 -4.51
CA SER A 144 -8.45 17.18 -5.14
C SER A 144 -9.70 16.32 -4.96
N ASP A 145 -10.87 16.89 -5.24
CA ASP A 145 -12.12 16.11 -5.21
C ASP A 145 -12.14 15.02 -6.28
N THR A 146 -11.47 15.24 -7.41
CA THR A 146 -11.32 14.24 -8.48
C THR A 146 -10.55 13.02 -7.98
N ASP A 147 -9.53 13.20 -7.16
CA ASP A 147 -8.73 12.11 -6.59
C ASP A 147 -9.55 11.25 -5.63
N VAL A 148 -10.45 11.87 -4.86
CA VAL A 148 -11.38 11.14 -3.97
C VAL A 148 -12.29 10.21 -4.78
N TRP A 149 -12.87 10.71 -5.89
CA TRP A 149 -13.75 9.90 -6.74
C TRP A 149 -12.99 8.78 -7.45
N LEU A 150 -11.76 9.05 -7.90
CA LEU A 150 -10.90 8.04 -8.52
C LEU A 150 -10.56 6.92 -7.54
N CYS A 151 -10.20 7.27 -6.31
CA CYS A 151 -9.96 6.28 -5.24
C CYS A 151 -11.22 5.53 -4.85
N ALA A 152 -12.37 6.19 -4.80
CA ALA A 152 -13.65 5.53 -4.51
C ALA A 152 -14.01 4.50 -5.59
N ALA A 153 -13.84 4.84 -6.86
CA ALA A 153 -14.05 3.92 -7.98
C ALA A 153 -13.10 2.70 -7.88
N LEU A 154 -11.80 2.94 -7.63
CA LEU A 154 -10.82 1.87 -7.43
C LEU A 154 -11.21 0.97 -6.25
N PHE A 155 -11.59 1.56 -5.12
CA PHE A 155 -12.00 0.82 -3.92
C PHE A 155 -13.21 -0.08 -4.20
N VAL A 156 -14.23 0.46 -4.88
CA VAL A 156 -15.42 -0.32 -5.25
C VAL A 156 -15.05 -1.48 -6.17
N ILE A 157 -14.24 -1.25 -7.20
CA ILE A 157 -13.77 -2.29 -8.12
C ILE A 157 -13.03 -3.40 -7.36
N VAL A 158 -12.05 -3.03 -6.53
CA VAL A 158 -11.28 -4.00 -5.73
C VAL A 158 -12.20 -4.76 -4.77
N ALA A 159 -13.09 -4.07 -4.05
CA ALA A 159 -14.00 -4.70 -3.09
C ALA A 159 -14.95 -5.68 -3.78
N VAL A 160 -15.57 -5.28 -4.89
CA VAL A 160 -16.49 -6.13 -5.67
C VAL A 160 -15.76 -7.38 -6.18
N LEU A 161 -14.57 -7.23 -6.77
CA LEU A 161 -13.79 -8.36 -7.28
C LEU A 161 -13.38 -9.32 -6.16
N PHE A 162 -12.96 -8.80 -5.00
CA PHE A 162 -12.64 -9.65 -3.85
C PHE A 162 -13.86 -10.37 -3.26
N ILE A 163 -15.04 -9.75 -3.26
CA ILE A 163 -16.28 -10.39 -2.79
C ILE A 163 -16.73 -11.47 -3.77
N LEU A 164 -16.79 -11.15 -5.08
CA LEU A 164 -17.28 -12.08 -6.09
C LEU A 164 -16.34 -13.29 -6.29
N PHE A 165 -15.03 -13.05 -6.26
CA PHE A 165 -14.03 -14.07 -6.55
C PHE A 165 -13.30 -14.59 -5.30
N TYR A 166 -13.79 -14.32 -4.11
CA TYR A 166 -13.16 -14.69 -2.85
C TYR A 166 -12.67 -16.15 -2.81
N ASN A 167 -13.56 -17.09 -3.10
CA ASN A 167 -13.24 -18.53 -3.04
C ASN A 167 -12.18 -18.94 -4.07
N ARG A 168 -12.22 -18.33 -5.26
CA ARG A 168 -11.26 -18.62 -6.33
C ARG A 168 -9.89 -17.98 -6.06
N ILE A 169 -9.89 -16.73 -5.56
CA ILE A 169 -8.65 -16.05 -5.12
C ILE A 169 -7.99 -16.85 -3.99
N PHE A 170 -8.78 -17.33 -3.03
CA PHE A 170 -8.29 -18.20 -1.96
C PHE A 170 -7.65 -19.48 -2.51
N ALA A 171 -8.35 -20.22 -3.38
CA ALA A 171 -7.85 -21.46 -3.96
C ALA A 171 -6.53 -21.24 -4.73
N VAL A 172 -6.49 -20.26 -5.63
CA VAL A 172 -5.30 -19.93 -6.44
C VAL A 172 -4.14 -19.42 -5.58
N THR A 173 -4.43 -18.77 -4.44
CA THR A 173 -3.38 -18.27 -3.54
C THR A 173 -2.70 -19.38 -2.77
N PHE A 174 -3.43 -20.42 -2.35
CA PHE A 174 -2.89 -21.50 -1.53
C PHE A 174 -2.34 -22.68 -2.32
N ASP A 175 -3.01 -23.07 -3.40
CA ASP A 175 -2.59 -24.22 -4.20
C ASP A 175 -2.94 -24.03 -5.69
N GLU A 176 -1.94 -23.60 -6.45
CA GLU A 176 -2.09 -23.41 -7.90
C GLU A 176 -2.32 -24.74 -8.63
N ASN A 177 -1.68 -25.84 -8.18
CA ASN A 177 -1.80 -27.14 -8.83
C ASN A 177 -3.20 -27.72 -8.64
N PHE A 178 -3.73 -27.64 -7.41
CA PHE A 178 -5.11 -28.03 -7.12
C PHE A 178 -6.10 -27.18 -7.91
N SER A 179 -5.90 -25.87 -7.95
CA SER A 179 -6.77 -24.95 -8.69
C SER A 179 -6.80 -25.27 -10.19
N ARG A 180 -5.65 -25.63 -10.76
CA ARG A 180 -5.54 -26.06 -12.16
C ARG A 180 -6.31 -27.35 -12.41
N SER A 181 -6.16 -28.33 -11.51
CA SER A 181 -6.88 -29.61 -11.60
C SER A 181 -8.40 -29.45 -11.43
N ALA A 182 -8.83 -28.45 -10.65
CA ALA A 182 -10.23 -28.09 -10.46
C ALA A 182 -10.81 -27.26 -11.64
N GLY A 183 -10.07 -27.07 -12.74
CA GLY A 183 -10.52 -26.35 -13.93
C GLY A 183 -10.51 -24.80 -13.80
N ILE A 184 -9.86 -24.25 -12.75
CA ILE A 184 -9.74 -22.80 -12.57
C ILE A 184 -8.61 -22.29 -13.47
N ASN A 185 -8.92 -21.31 -14.32
CA ASN A 185 -7.92 -20.66 -15.16
C ASN A 185 -7.04 -19.70 -14.33
N ILE A 186 -5.91 -20.20 -13.82
CA ILE A 186 -4.99 -19.49 -12.93
C ILE A 186 -4.48 -18.19 -13.57
N ASN A 187 -4.25 -18.20 -14.89
CA ASN A 187 -3.70 -17.05 -15.60
C ASN A 187 -4.62 -15.83 -15.49
N ILE A 188 -5.94 -16.02 -15.57
CA ILE A 188 -6.92 -14.93 -15.44
C ILE A 188 -6.81 -14.29 -14.06
N TYR A 189 -6.69 -15.10 -13.01
CA TYR A 189 -6.57 -14.58 -11.63
C TYR A 189 -5.21 -13.90 -11.39
N ASN A 190 -4.13 -14.43 -11.96
CA ASN A 190 -2.81 -13.81 -11.88
C ASN A 190 -2.79 -12.46 -12.61
N ILE A 191 -3.37 -12.39 -13.81
CA ILE A 191 -3.50 -11.14 -14.57
C ILE A 191 -4.37 -10.13 -13.80
N ALA A 192 -5.51 -10.56 -13.27
CA ALA A 192 -6.40 -9.69 -12.51
C ALA A 192 -5.70 -9.13 -11.25
N MET A 193 -4.99 -9.98 -10.49
CA MET A 193 -4.23 -9.55 -9.31
C MET A 193 -3.10 -8.60 -9.70
N ALA A 194 -2.37 -8.86 -10.80
CA ALA A 194 -1.33 -7.96 -11.32
C ALA A 194 -1.90 -6.59 -11.67
N LEU A 195 -2.99 -6.57 -12.42
CA LEU A 195 -3.64 -5.33 -12.87
C LEU A 195 -4.16 -4.52 -11.68
N LEU A 196 -4.88 -5.15 -10.76
CA LEU A 196 -5.40 -4.48 -9.57
C LEU A 196 -4.28 -3.93 -8.69
N THR A 197 -3.19 -4.70 -8.50
CA THR A 197 -2.04 -4.26 -7.73
C THR A 197 -1.35 -3.08 -8.42
N ALA A 198 -1.10 -3.17 -9.73
CA ALA A 198 -0.47 -2.11 -10.50
C ALA A 198 -1.26 -0.79 -10.41
N VAL A 199 -2.57 -0.84 -10.66
CA VAL A 199 -3.45 0.34 -10.59
C VAL A 199 -3.50 0.90 -9.17
N THR A 200 -3.64 0.04 -8.15
CA THR A 200 -3.64 0.48 -6.75
C THR A 200 -2.32 1.13 -6.35
N VAL A 201 -1.19 0.56 -6.79
CA VAL A 201 0.14 1.11 -6.50
C VAL A 201 0.33 2.45 -7.20
N VAL A 202 -0.01 2.58 -8.49
CA VAL A 202 0.16 3.84 -9.23
C VAL A 202 -0.70 4.96 -8.64
N ILE A 203 -1.99 4.70 -8.41
CA ILE A 203 -2.89 5.69 -7.81
C ILE A 203 -2.45 6.02 -6.38
N GLY A 204 -2.16 5.00 -5.57
CA GLY A 204 -1.73 5.21 -4.19
C GLY A 204 -0.42 5.98 -4.10
N MET A 205 0.55 5.69 -4.97
CA MET A 205 1.85 6.35 -4.96
C MET A 205 1.77 7.80 -5.44
N THR A 206 0.94 8.12 -6.45
CA THR A 206 0.76 9.50 -6.92
C THR A 206 0.11 10.40 -5.87
N LEU A 207 -0.78 9.83 -5.04
CA LEU A 207 -1.55 10.57 -4.05
C LEU A 207 -0.88 10.60 -2.67
N MET A 208 -0.22 9.52 -2.29
CA MET A 208 0.27 9.31 -0.92
C MET A 208 1.78 9.07 -0.83
N GLY A 209 2.45 8.86 -1.95
CA GLY A 209 3.89 8.57 -2.05
C GLY A 209 4.21 7.08 -2.15
N ALA A 210 5.35 6.78 -2.80
CA ALA A 210 5.81 5.42 -3.06
C ALA A 210 6.09 4.65 -1.76
N LEU A 211 6.71 5.28 -0.78
CA LEU A 211 7.08 4.68 0.50
C LEU A 211 5.84 4.23 1.29
N LEU A 212 4.77 5.05 1.29
CA LEU A 212 3.57 4.72 2.04
C LEU A 212 2.79 3.57 1.41
N ILE A 213 2.64 3.56 0.08
CA ILE A 213 1.89 2.48 -0.59
C ILE A 213 2.59 1.13 -0.43
N SER A 214 3.92 1.09 -0.55
CA SER A 214 4.71 -0.12 -0.31
C SER A 214 4.50 -0.65 1.11
N ALA A 215 4.53 0.24 2.09
CA ALA A 215 4.31 -0.13 3.50
C ALA A 215 2.89 -0.67 3.74
N LEU A 216 1.85 -0.05 3.18
CA LEU A 216 0.46 -0.49 3.33
C LEU A 216 0.18 -1.86 2.66
N VAL A 217 0.92 -2.21 1.62
CA VAL A 217 0.84 -3.53 0.98
C VAL A 217 1.50 -4.61 1.84
N ILE A 218 2.57 -4.30 2.59
CA ILE A 218 3.40 -5.29 3.29
C ILE A 218 3.05 -5.40 4.78
N PHE A 219 3.07 -4.30 5.54
CA PHE A 219 2.97 -4.33 7.01
C PHE A 219 1.64 -4.88 7.53
N PRO A 220 0.45 -4.43 7.07
CA PRO A 220 -0.80 -4.91 7.61
C PRO A 220 -1.02 -6.41 7.40
N PRO A 221 -0.76 -7.00 6.20
CA PRO A 221 -0.85 -8.45 5.99
C PRO A 221 0.12 -9.24 6.86
N VAL A 222 1.39 -8.85 6.90
CA VAL A 222 2.42 -9.56 7.68
C VAL A 222 2.09 -9.52 9.17
N THR A 223 1.59 -8.40 9.68
CA THR A 223 1.13 -8.26 11.07
C THR A 223 -0.07 -9.15 11.35
N ALA A 224 -1.08 -9.15 10.47
CA ALA A 224 -2.27 -9.97 10.61
C ALA A 224 -1.94 -11.49 10.64
N MET A 225 -0.98 -11.94 9.84
CA MET A 225 -0.53 -13.34 9.82
C MET A 225 0.16 -13.79 11.11
N ARG A 226 0.66 -12.86 11.95
CA ARG A 226 1.21 -13.20 13.29
C ARG A 226 0.14 -13.65 14.26
N VAL A 227 -1.09 -13.17 14.10
CA VAL A 227 -2.19 -13.34 15.07
C VAL A 227 -3.29 -14.24 14.52
N CYS A 228 -3.58 -14.14 13.23
CA CYS A 228 -4.67 -14.87 12.58
C CYS A 228 -4.15 -16.10 11.82
N ARG A 229 -4.94 -17.20 11.85
CA ARG A 229 -4.59 -18.48 11.19
C ARG A 229 -5.49 -18.83 10.01
N SER A 230 -6.59 -18.10 9.79
CA SER A 230 -7.55 -18.33 8.72
C SER A 230 -7.47 -17.20 7.70
N PHE A 231 -7.52 -17.50 6.42
CA PHE A 231 -7.44 -16.51 5.33
C PHE A 231 -8.43 -15.36 5.51
N ARG A 232 -9.71 -15.67 5.80
CA ARG A 232 -10.73 -14.66 6.04
C ARG A 232 -10.38 -13.74 7.22
N LYS A 233 -9.88 -14.34 8.32
CA LYS A 233 -9.46 -13.56 9.50
C LYS A 233 -8.24 -12.70 9.20
N VAL A 234 -7.27 -13.22 8.42
CA VAL A 234 -6.10 -12.46 7.99
C VAL A 234 -6.51 -11.26 7.15
N MET A 235 -7.42 -11.43 6.17
CA MET A 235 -7.89 -10.34 5.33
C MET A 235 -8.61 -9.23 6.12
N VAL A 236 -9.49 -9.62 7.06
CA VAL A 236 -10.20 -8.64 7.91
C VAL A 236 -9.24 -7.96 8.86
N CYS A 237 -8.36 -8.73 9.50
CA CYS A 237 -7.37 -8.20 10.45
C CYS A 237 -6.38 -7.27 9.75
N ALA A 238 -5.89 -7.62 8.56
CA ALA A 238 -5.01 -6.76 7.76
C ALA A 238 -5.70 -5.44 7.40
N ALA A 239 -6.97 -5.47 7.00
CA ALA A 239 -7.74 -4.27 6.71
C ALA A 239 -7.87 -3.36 7.94
N ILE A 240 -8.19 -3.94 9.11
CA ILE A 240 -8.30 -3.18 10.37
C ILE A 240 -6.94 -2.59 10.77
N ILE A 241 -5.86 -3.37 10.70
CA ILE A 241 -4.50 -2.92 11.03
C ILE A 241 -4.06 -1.79 10.09
N GLY A 242 -4.30 -1.93 8.78
CA GLY A 242 -3.95 -0.92 7.81
C GLY A 242 -4.65 0.42 8.06
N VAL A 243 -5.96 0.37 8.34
CA VAL A 243 -6.74 1.57 8.68
C VAL A 243 -6.30 2.15 10.03
N ALA A 244 -6.08 1.31 11.04
CA ALA A 244 -5.62 1.78 12.35
C ALA A 244 -4.24 2.45 12.27
N GLY A 245 -3.29 1.85 11.53
CA GLY A 245 -1.96 2.41 11.29
C GLY A 245 -2.01 3.73 10.53
N LEU A 246 -2.91 3.85 9.54
CA LEU A 246 -3.13 5.07 8.81
C LEU A 246 -3.69 6.18 9.71
N ILE A 247 -4.74 5.90 10.47
CA ILE A 247 -5.36 6.87 11.40
C ILE A 247 -4.34 7.33 12.43
N ALA A 248 -3.64 6.38 13.08
CA ALA A 248 -2.61 6.69 14.08
C ALA A 248 -1.47 7.55 13.49
N GLY A 249 -1.02 7.22 12.27
CA GLY A 249 0.02 7.97 11.59
C GLY A 249 -0.40 9.36 11.14
N LEU A 250 -1.64 9.54 10.65
CA LEU A 250 -2.17 10.87 10.31
C LEU A 250 -2.33 11.75 11.55
N LEU A 251 -2.83 11.20 12.65
CA LEU A 251 -2.91 11.92 13.91
C LEU A 251 -1.51 12.30 14.42
N ALA A 252 -0.56 11.37 14.41
CA ALA A 252 0.82 11.66 14.80
C ALA A 252 1.44 12.75 13.90
N SER A 253 1.21 12.70 12.58
CA SER A 253 1.67 13.73 11.64
C SER A 253 1.11 15.11 11.98
N TYR A 254 -0.17 15.20 12.29
CA TYR A 254 -0.81 16.46 12.65
C TYR A 254 -0.23 17.07 13.93
N PHE A 255 -0.13 16.28 15.02
CA PHE A 255 0.36 16.78 16.30
C PHE A 255 1.87 17.04 16.34
N LEU A 256 2.67 16.27 15.58
CA LEU A 256 4.13 16.37 15.56
C LEU A 256 4.65 17.22 14.39
N SER A 257 3.77 17.74 13.53
CA SER A 257 4.14 18.49 12.31
C SER A 257 5.15 17.74 11.44
N THR A 258 4.98 16.41 11.29
CA THR A 258 5.87 15.52 10.55
C THR A 258 5.27 15.13 9.19
N PRO A 259 6.08 14.69 8.20
CA PRO A 259 5.56 14.22 6.91
C PRO A 259 4.57 13.06 7.09
N PRO A 260 3.33 13.16 6.56
CA PRO A 260 2.26 12.20 6.83
C PRO A 260 2.59 10.77 6.35
N GLY A 261 3.19 10.62 5.16
CA GLY A 261 3.60 9.33 4.64
C GLY A 261 4.56 8.59 5.57
N ALA A 262 5.61 9.28 6.05
CA ALA A 262 6.59 8.70 6.98
C ALA A 262 5.96 8.35 8.33
N SER A 263 5.08 9.21 8.87
CA SER A 263 4.40 8.98 10.14
C SER A 263 3.46 7.76 10.09
N ILE A 264 2.76 7.54 8.98
CA ILE A 264 1.92 6.37 8.78
C ILE A 264 2.76 5.09 8.70
N VAL A 265 3.90 5.14 7.99
CA VAL A 265 4.83 3.99 7.93
C VAL A 265 5.38 3.68 9.32
N ALA A 266 5.85 4.68 10.05
CA ALA A 266 6.34 4.52 11.43
C ALA A 266 5.27 3.90 12.35
N SER A 267 4.02 4.35 12.26
CA SER A 267 2.89 3.78 13.00
C SER A 267 2.68 2.30 12.67
N ASN A 268 2.72 1.91 11.40
CA ASN A 268 2.61 0.51 10.98
C ASN A 268 3.78 -0.34 11.49
N VAL A 269 5.01 0.19 11.52
CA VAL A 269 6.18 -0.46 12.12
C VAL A 269 5.97 -0.71 13.62
N VAL A 270 5.52 0.30 14.36
CA VAL A 270 5.23 0.16 15.80
C VAL A 270 4.15 -0.90 16.04
N ILE A 271 3.06 -0.87 15.26
CA ILE A 271 1.99 -1.87 15.34
C ILE A 271 2.54 -3.27 15.06
N TYR A 272 3.37 -3.44 14.04
CA TYR A 272 3.99 -4.72 13.73
C TYR A 272 4.83 -5.27 14.88
N PHE A 273 5.68 -4.46 15.49
CA PHE A 273 6.50 -4.89 16.64
C PHE A 273 5.64 -5.22 17.86
N ALA A 274 4.62 -4.42 18.15
CA ALA A 274 3.69 -4.68 19.25
C ALA A 274 2.98 -6.04 19.09
N PHE A 275 2.42 -6.31 17.91
CA PHE A 275 1.76 -7.59 17.61
C PHE A 275 2.74 -8.77 17.56
N SER A 276 3.97 -8.55 17.09
CA SER A 276 5.02 -9.58 17.07
C SER A 276 5.42 -9.97 18.49
N LEU A 277 5.61 -9.00 19.37
CA LEU A 277 5.93 -9.23 20.79
C LEU A 277 4.79 -9.95 21.50
N PHE A 278 3.54 -9.49 21.32
CA PHE A 278 2.35 -10.13 21.86
C PHE A 278 2.23 -11.61 21.43
N SER A 279 2.44 -11.87 20.13
CA SER A 279 2.40 -13.23 19.57
C SER A 279 3.51 -14.12 20.16
N SER A 280 4.72 -13.60 20.38
CA SER A 280 5.83 -14.31 21.00
C SER A 280 5.54 -14.66 22.46
N LEU A 281 5.03 -13.70 23.24
CA LEU A 281 4.66 -13.90 24.65
C LEU A 281 3.56 -14.96 24.78
N ARG A 282 2.51 -14.88 23.95
CA ARG A 282 1.42 -15.87 23.95
C ARG A 282 1.91 -17.29 23.64
N ARG A 283 2.87 -17.44 22.72
CA ARG A 283 3.48 -18.76 22.43
C ARG A 283 4.33 -19.28 23.58
N ALA A 284 5.04 -18.40 24.28
CA ALA A 284 5.85 -18.77 25.44
C ALA A 284 4.96 -19.25 26.61
N VAL A 285 3.82 -18.59 26.85
CA VAL A 285 2.86 -18.99 27.89
C VAL A 285 2.13 -20.29 27.54
N SER A 286 1.81 -20.50 26.25
CA SER A 286 1.10 -21.73 25.78
C SER A 286 2.00 -22.98 25.73
N LYS A 287 3.30 -22.85 25.89
CA LYS A 287 4.26 -23.96 25.94
C LYS A 287 4.59 -24.41 27.38
N ARG A 288 4.13 -23.68 28.39
CA ARG A 288 4.11 -24.09 29.79
C ARG A 288 2.76 -24.68 30.15
#